data_702495373181056ed9f550055462778e
#
_entry.id   702495373181056ed9f550055462778e
#
_cell.length_a   1.000
_cell.length_b   1.000
_cell.length_c   1.000
_cell.angle_alpha   90.00
_cell.angle_beta   90.00
_cell.angle_gamma   90.00
#
_symmetry.space_group_name_H-M   'P 1'
#
loop_
_entity.id
_entity.type
_entity.pdbx_description
1 polymer ?
#
loop_
_entity_poly.entity_id
_entity_poly.type
_entity_poly.pdbx_seq_one_letter_code
_entity_poly.pdbx_strand_id
1 'polypeptide(L)'
;MFIHWTRKLLFFQHLSIFKFQKRTIPKLVSRIINSTLAASRKLKMPPKKAATNGKRRASTPQESSASSKKTKLKNESPDPLREPHPGAQEAEENGIVLREYYPHEMSNARALAYNNNELVRPIELLKSALSETKAEREKVKVKDAVVHWFKCDLRTRDNKSLHLASEKAKEKGVPLIGLYIVSPQDFEAHLTAPVRVDFILRTLEVLKEDLGKLDIPLYVETVGKRKGIPGRILELLKEWGASHLFANVEYEVDELRREAKMVRACLEKGIAVDVVPDTCVVSPGELASGAGKQYSVYSPWFRAWVAHLHNNVKMLDLFDAPTKNPESARKNFAKLFESKIPDAPENKRLTGEEKKRFRSMWPAGEYEAHYRLNKYCDERIGKYQQDRNFPAKAATSSLSVHFASGTLSARTAIRTARDHNTTKKLDGGNQGIQTWISEVAWRDFYKHVLAHWPYVW
;
A
#
# COMPACT_ATOMS: atom_id res chain seq x y z
N MET A 1 3.88 -15.43 -4.93
CA MET A 1 4.28 -14.18 -4.26
C MET A 1 5.20 -14.44 -3.06
N PHE A 2 4.98 -15.50 -2.27
CA PHE A 2 5.92 -15.92 -1.22
C PHE A 2 7.33 -16.22 -1.80
N ILE A 3 7.42 -16.87 -2.95
CA ILE A 3 8.71 -17.20 -3.62
C ILE A 3 9.37 -15.93 -4.20
N HIS A 4 8.60 -14.96 -4.66
CA HIS A 4 9.16 -13.74 -5.25
C HIS A 4 9.60 -12.73 -4.18
N TRP A 5 8.88 -12.67 -3.06
CA TRP A 5 9.26 -11.88 -1.88
C TRP A 5 10.47 -12.51 -1.16
N THR A 6 10.49 -13.83 -1.01
CA THR A 6 11.65 -14.54 -0.48
C THR A 6 12.86 -14.50 -1.42
N ARG A 7 12.67 -14.49 -2.74
CA ARG A 7 13.80 -14.30 -3.68
C ARG A 7 14.35 -12.87 -3.65
N LYS A 8 13.53 -11.83 -3.52
CA LYS A 8 14.03 -10.45 -3.29
C LYS A 8 14.64 -10.29 -1.90
N LEU A 9 14.09 -10.89 -0.86
CA LEU A 9 14.75 -10.97 0.45
C LEU A 9 16.05 -11.79 0.42
N LEU A 10 16.10 -12.91 -0.29
CA LEU A 10 17.30 -13.73 -0.49
C LEU A 10 18.36 -13.01 -1.33
N PHE A 11 17.98 -12.23 -2.34
CA PHE A 11 18.93 -11.42 -3.11
C PHE A 11 19.58 -10.33 -2.23
N PHE A 12 18.84 -9.73 -1.32
CA PHE A 12 19.39 -8.75 -0.34
C PHE A 12 20.07 -9.43 0.87
N GLN A 13 19.69 -10.66 1.25
CA GLN A 13 20.42 -11.43 2.25
C GLN A 13 21.79 -11.90 1.75
N HIS A 14 21.93 -12.22 0.47
CA HIS A 14 23.24 -12.52 -0.14
C HIS A 14 24.18 -11.30 -0.15
N LEU A 15 23.66 -10.08 -0.22
CA LEU A 15 24.48 -8.88 -0.02
C LEU A 15 24.99 -8.71 1.43
N SER A 16 24.33 -9.32 2.42
CA SER A 16 24.80 -9.35 3.82
C SER A 16 25.91 -10.39 4.04
N ILE A 17 25.90 -11.50 3.29
CA ILE A 17 26.94 -12.55 3.37
C ILE A 17 28.26 -12.07 2.74
N PHE A 18 28.24 -11.12 1.80
CA PHE A 18 29.43 -10.52 1.19
C PHE A 18 30.19 -9.52 2.09
N LYS A 19 29.80 -9.33 3.36
CA LYS A 19 30.60 -8.53 4.30
C LYS A 19 31.95 -9.15 4.69
N PHE A 20 32.26 -10.35 4.24
CA PHE A 20 33.55 -11.00 4.55
C PHE A 20 34.63 -10.90 3.45
N GLN A 21 34.37 -10.25 2.30
CA GLN A 21 35.41 -9.98 1.30
C GLN A 21 35.52 -8.48 0.99
N LYS A 22 36.14 -7.74 1.87
CA LYS A 22 36.31 -6.27 1.81
C LYS A 22 37.32 -5.77 0.77
N ARG A 23 37.73 -6.52 -0.26
CA ARG A 23 38.82 -6.06 -1.17
C ARG A 23 38.54 -6.01 -2.68
N THR A 24 37.40 -6.47 -3.20
CA THR A 24 37.25 -6.59 -4.65
C THR A 24 36.05 -5.89 -5.29
N ILE A 25 35.06 -5.44 -4.55
CA ILE A 25 33.80 -4.89 -5.09
C ILE A 25 33.83 -3.40 -5.44
N PRO A 26 34.64 -2.52 -4.83
CA PRO A 26 34.67 -1.10 -5.20
C PRO A 26 35.06 -0.82 -6.65
N LYS A 27 35.85 -1.73 -7.28
CA LYS A 27 36.31 -1.54 -8.66
C LYS A 27 35.27 -1.91 -9.73
N LEU A 28 34.32 -2.80 -9.44
CA LEU A 28 33.30 -3.20 -10.41
C LEU A 28 32.17 -2.16 -10.49
N VAL A 29 31.69 -1.66 -9.36
CA VAL A 29 30.64 -0.62 -9.30
C VAL A 29 31.16 0.69 -9.88
N SER A 30 32.41 1.06 -9.60
CA SER A 30 33.05 2.25 -10.20
C SER A 30 33.23 2.11 -11.72
N ARG A 31 33.47 0.91 -12.26
CA ARG A 31 33.55 0.70 -13.71
C ARG A 31 32.19 0.82 -14.41
N ILE A 32 31.11 0.34 -13.81
CA ILE A 32 29.75 0.48 -14.37
C ILE A 32 29.30 1.94 -14.38
N ILE A 33 29.55 2.69 -13.30
CA ILE A 33 29.20 4.11 -13.23
C ILE A 33 30.03 4.94 -14.21
N ASN A 34 31.34 4.64 -14.37
CA ASN A 34 32.20 5.37 -15.28
C ASN A 34 31.98 5.03 -16.76
N SER A 35 31.52 3.81 -17.10
CA SER A 35 31.15 3.46 -18.49
C SER A 35 29.88 4.19 -18.93
N THR A 36 28.92 4.40 -18.03
CA THR A 36 27.68 5.14 -18.32
C THR A 36 27.94 6.65 -18.47
N LEU A 37 28.88 7.22 -17.70
CA LEU A 37 29.31 8.61 -17.83
C LEU A 37 30.19 8.90 -19.07
N ALA A 38 30.95 7.92 -19.57
CA ALA A 38 31.75 8.06 -20.77
C ALA A 38 30.92 8.01 -22.07
N ALA A 39 29.80 7.25 -22.09
CA ALA A 39 28.86 7.21 -23.21
C ALA A 39 28.09 8.53 -23.39
N SER A 40 27.87 9.28 -22.33
CA SER A 40 27.18 10.58 -22.34
C SER A 40 28.02 11.75 -22.93
N ARG A 41 29.32 11.61 -23.10
CA ARG A 41 30.22 12.70 -23.57
C ARG A 41 30.54 12.69 -25.08
N LYS A 42 29.95 11.78 -25.88
CA LYS A 42 30.30 11.63 -27.33
C LYS A 42 29.21 12.01 -28.31
N LEU A 43 28.13 12.65 -27.91
CA LEU A 43 27.12 13.16 -28.84
C LEU A 43 27.26 14.66 -29.07
N LYS A 44 28.08 14.99 -30.10
CA LYS A 44 28.13 16.35 -30.71
C LYS A 44 26.96 16.48 -31.68
N MET A 45 26.21 17.56 -31.56
CA MET A 45 25.13 17.96 -32.46
C MET A 45 25.65 18.45 -33.81
N PRO A 46 25.00 18.16 -34.94
CA PRO A 46 25.17 18.89 -36.19
C PRO A 46 24.12 20.02 -36.34
N PRO A 47 24.40 21.03 -37.18
CA PRO A 47 23.73 22.34 -37.16
C PRO A 47 22.43 22.37 -37.99
N LYS A 48 21.55 23.30 -37.60
CA LYS A 48 20.30 23.68 -38.26
C LYS A 48 20.47 24.10 -39.70
N LYS A 49 19.62 23.63 -40.62
CA LYS A 49 19.35 24.30 -41.91
C LYS A 49 17.85 24.68 -42.05
N ALA A 50 17.69 25.83 -42.71
CA ALA A 50 16.49 26.62 -42.78
C ALA A 50 15.42 26.08 -43.75
N ALA A 51 14.23 26.66 -43.62
CA ALA A 51 12.98 26.42 -44.30
C ALA A 51 12.98 26.76 -45.79
N THR A 52 12.12 26.07 -46.56
CA THR A 52 11.45 26.67 -47.74
C THR A 52 10.01 26.15 -47.90
N ASN A 53 9.16 27.09 -48.25
CA ASN A 53 7.71 26.96 -48.51
C ASN A 53 7.37 26.16 -49.78
N GLY A 54 6.24 25.49 -49.80
CA GLY A 54 5.61 25.00 -51.02
C GLY A 54 4.10 24.70 -50.80
N LYS A 55 3.26 25.52 -51.39
CA LYS A 55 1.78 25.52 -51.43
C LYS A 55 1.21 24.52 -52.44
N ARG A 56 -0.09 24.20 -52.24
CA ARG A 56 -1.18 23.77 -53.16
C ARG A 56 -1.46 22.27 -53.18
N ARG A 57 -2.70 21.76 -53.31
CA ARG A 57 -4.06 22.26 -53.56
C ARG A 57 -5.07 21.16 -53.23
N ALA A 58 -6.29 21.54 -53.00
CA ALA A 58 -7.49 20.74 -52.67
C ALA A 58 -8.04 19.87 -53.80
N SER A 59 -8.77 18.81 -53.44
CA SER A 59 -10.03 18.38 -54.11
C SER A 59 -10.81 17.39 -53.23
N THR A 60 -12.06 17.67 -52.97
CA THR A 60 -13.18 16.87 -52.47
C THR A 60 -14.06 16.46 -53.67
N PRO A 61 -15.18 15.69 -53.57
CA PRO A 61 -15.62 14.66 -52.62
C PRO A 61 -16.20 13.39 -53.33
N GLN A 62 -16.60 12.34 -52.62
CA GLN A 62 -17.89 11.65 -52.86
C GLN A 62 -18.24 10.60 -51.77
N GLU A 63 -19.55 10.56 -51.52
CA GLU A 63 -20.36 9.79 -50.59
C GLU A 63 -20.28 8.27 -50.80
N SER A 64 -20.60 7.40 -49.89
CA SER A 64 -21.71 7.05 -49.02
C SER A 64 -21.61 5.57 -48.66
N SER A 65 -21.81 5.19 -47.43
CA SER A 65 -22.73 4.13 -47.04
C SER A 65 -22.70 3.91 -45.52
N ALA A 66 -23.90 3.86 -44.95
CA ALA A 66 -24.13 3.69 -43.52
C ALA A 66 -23.78 2.28 -43.04
N SER A 67 -23.09 2.17 -41.94
CA SER A 67 -23.09 0.97 -41.11
C SER A 67 -22.72 1.31 -39.65
N SER A 68 -23.64 0.90 -38.81
CA SER A 68 -23.67 0.80 -37.33
C SER A 68 -22.49 1.36 -36.55
N LYS A 69 -22.74 2.45 -35.79
CA LYS A 69 -21.88 3.04 -34.80
C LYS A 69 -21.71 2.10 -33.61
N LYS A 70 -20.63 1.31 -33.58
CA LYS A 70 -20.01 0.85 -32.32
C LYS A 70 -19.25 2.05 -31.75
N THR A 71 -19.71 2.56 -30.61
CA THR A 71 -19.03 3.61 -29.84
C THR A 71 -17.65 3.09 -29.41
N LYS A 72 -16.62 3.42 -30.17
CA LYS A 72 -15.23 3.24 -29.75
C LYS A 72 -14.99 4.20 -28.59
N LEU A 73 -14.70 3.66 -27.40
CA LEU A 73 -14.09 4.43 -26.33
C LEU A 73 -12.89 5.20 -26.90
N LYS A 74 -12.86 6.51 -26.67
CA LYS A 74 -11.72 7.35 -27.02
C LYS A 74 -10.45 6.71 -26.47
N ASN A 75 -9.55 6.30 -27.36
CA ASN A 75 -8.19 5.95 -26.99
C ASN A 75 -7.57 7.18 -26.33
N GLU A 76 -7.24 7.08 -25.06
CA GLU A 76 -6.32 8.02 -24.41
C GLU A 76 -5.05 8.03 -25.29
N SER A 77 -4.52 9.22 -25.60
CA SER A 77 -3.26 9.36 -26.32
C SER A 77 -2.17 8.56 -25.60
N PRO A 78 -1.30 7.84 -26.32
CA PRO A 78 -0.22 7.09 -25.70
C PRO A 78 0.59 8.01 -24.78
N ASP A 79 0.86 7.57 -23.55
CA ASP A 79 1.77 8.27 -22.63
C ASP A 79 3.14 8.39 -23.31
N PRO A 80 3.64 9.61 -23.61
CA PRO A 80 4.90 9.79 -24.32
C PRO A 80 6.13 9.27 -23.53
N LEU A 81 5.97 8.98 -22.23
CA LEU A 81 6.99 8.38 -21.37
C LEU A 81 6.82 6.86 -21.22
N ARG A 82 5.89 6.24 -21.94
CA ARG A 82 5.69 4.80 -21.89
C ARG A 82 6.72 4.12 -22.78
N GLU A 83 7.65 3.42 -22.14
CA GLU A 83 8.57 2.52 -22.82
C GLU A 83 7.99 1.09 -22.84
N PRO A 84 8.35 0.26 -23.85
CA PRO A 84 8.09 -1.18 -23.79
C PRO A 84 8.69 -1.77 -22.51
N HIS A 85 8.10 -2.86 -22.02
CA HIS A 85 8.66 -3.55 -20.85
C HIS A 85 10.11 -3.98 -21.18
N PRO A 86 11.12 -3.60 -20.37
CA PRO A 86 12.48 -4.11 -20.54
C PRO A 86 12.45 -5.63 -20.47
N GLY A 87 12.90 -6.33 -21.50
CA GLY A 87 12.80 -7.77 -21.61
C GLY A 87 11.46 -8.30 -22.16
N ALA A 88 10.61 -7.47 -22.77
CA ALA A 88 9.39 -7.95 -23.43
C ALA A 88 9.68 -8.97 -24.53
N GLN A 89 10.69 -8.70 -25.36
CA GLN A 89 11.13 -9.61 -26.41
C GLN A 89 11.69 -10.92 -25.83
N GLU A 90 12.53 -10.84 -24.81
CA GLU A 90 13.09 -12.03 -24.13
C GLU A 90 11.99 -12.85 -23.44
N ALA A 91 10.98 -12.19 -22.87
CA ALA A 91 9.84 -12.86 -22.27
C ALA A 91 9.01 -13.60 -23.31
N GLU A 92 8.75 -13.00 -24.47
CA GLU A 92 8.02 -13.61 -25.58
C GLU A 92 8.79 -14.83 -26.15
N GLU A 93 10.10 -14.67 -26.37
CA GLU A 93 10.98 -15.75 -26.87
C GLU A 93 11.04 -16.96 -25.90
N ASN A 94 10.92 -16.71 -24.60
CA ASN A 94 10.96 -17.75 -23.57
C ASN A 94 9.58 -18.18 -23.05
N GLY A 95 8.48 -17.72 -23.66
CA GLY A 95 7.11 -18.05 -23.26
C GLY A 95 6.72 -17.53 -21.87
N ILE A 96 7.37 -16.46 -21.40
CA ILE A 96 7.09 -15.85 -20.10
C ILE A 96 5.91 -14.88 -20.25
N VAL A 97 4.83 -15.12 -19.50
CA VAL A 97 3.67 -14.22 -19.48
C VAL A 97 4.01 -12.98 -18.66
N LEU A 98 4.00 -11.82 -19.31
CA LEU A 98 4.17 -10.53 -18.65
C LEU A 98 2.88 -10.09 -17.93
N ARG A 99 3.03 -9.20 -16.97
CA ARG A 99 1.89 -8.63 -16.22
C ARG A 99 0.99 -7.82 -17.16
N GLU A 100 -0.30 -8.08 -17.13
CA GLU A 100 -1.30 -7.26 -17.83
C GLU A 100 -1.34 -5.80 -17.28
N TYR A 101 -1.16 -5.66 -15.96
CA TYR A 101 -1.17 -4.37 -15.26
C TYR A 101 0.25 -3.99 -14.84
N TYR A 102 1.06 -3.59 -15.79
CA TYR A 102 2.42 -3.14 -15.51
C TYR A 102 2.41 -1.64 -15.20
N PRO A 103 2.95 -1.20 -14.04
CA PRO A 103 2.97 0.21 -13.70
C PRO A 103 3.84 1.01 -14.67
N HIS A 104 3.28 2.07 -15.23
CA HIS A 104 3.99 2.97 -16.15
C HIS A 104 5.24 3.60 -15.52
N GLU A 105 5.26 3.71 -14.19
CA GLU A 105 6.39 4.24 -13.43
C GLU A 105 7.67 3.44 -13.60
N MET A 106 7.57 2.16 -13.93
CA MET A 106 8.73 1.27 -14.08
C MET A 106 9.44 1.43 -15.44
N SER A 107 9.54 2.63 -15.94
CA SER A 107 10.32 2.94 -17.16
C SER A 107 11.53 3.80 -16.84
N ASN A 108 12.58 3.70 -17.67
CA ASN A 108 13.78 4.52 -17.53
C ASN A 108 13.48 6.01 -17.73
N ALA A 109 12.58 6.34 -18.66
CA ALA A 109 12.17 7.71 -18.92
C ALA A 109 11.51 8.34 -17.69
N ARG A 110 10.57 7.61 -17.04
CA ARG A 110 9.93 8.08 -15.82
C ARG A 110 10.89 8.15 -14.63
N ALA A 111 11.80 7.18 -14.50
CA ALA A 111 12.82 7.22 -13.46
C ALA A 111 13.67 8.49 -13.56
N LEU A 112 14.10 8.86 -14.77
CA LEU A 112 14.82 10.11 -15.02
C LEU A 112 13.97 11.33 -14.69
N ALA A 113 12.73 11.39 -15.15
CA ALA A 113 11.82 12.50 -14.91
C ALA A 113 11.54 12.71 -13.41
N TYR A 114 11.34 11.64 -12.62
CA TYR A 114 11.22 11.73 -11.16
C TYR A 114 12.52 12.21 -10.49
N ASN A 115 13.67 11.71 -10.93
CA ASN A 115 14.97 12.09 -10.37
C ASN A 115 15.33 13.56 -10.69
N ASN A 116 14.88 14.06 -11.83
CA ASN A 116 15.03 15.46 -12.24
C ASN A 116 13.96 16.39 -11.65
N ASN A 117 12.99 15.86 -10.88
CA ASN A 117 11.82 16.57 -10.36
C ASN A 117 10.90 17.14 -11.46
N GLU A 118 10.88 16.54 -12.64
CA GLU A 118 9.96 16.87 -13.76
C GLU A 118 8.56 16.26 -13.53
N LEU A 119 8.45 15.20 -12.72
CA LEU A 119 7.21 14.57 -12.31
C LEU A 119 6.99 14.72 -10.81
N VAL A 120 5.75 15.07 -10.44
CA VAL A 120 5.30 15.10 -9.03
C VAL A 120 5.07 13.68 -8.54
N ARG A 121 5.67 13.33 -7.40
CA ARG A 121 5.51 12.00 -6.81
C ARG A 121 4.08 11.74 -6.35
N PRO A 122 3.56 10.51 -6.49
CA PRO A 122 2.20 10.18 -6.06
C PRO A 122 1.89 10.54 -4.61
N ILE A 123 2.86 10.36 -3.70
CA ILE A 123 2.72 10.76 -2.30
C ILE A 123 2.53 12.28 -2.13
N GLU A 124 3.20 13.08 -2.95
CA GLU A 124 3.10 14.53 -2.93
C GLU A 124 1.76 15.00 -3.50
N LEU A 125 1.21 14.29 -4.51
CA LEU A 125 -0.14 14.55 -5.01
C LEU A 125 -1.20 14.35 -3.92
N LEU A 126 -1.06 13.29 -3.11
CA LEU A 126 -1.98 13.04 -1.99
C LEU A 126 -1.82 14.09 -0.89
N LYS A 127 -0.58 14.41 -0.48
CA LYS A 127 -0.31 15.45 0.52
C LYS A 127 -0.85 16.81 0.09
N SER A 128 -0.64 17.20 -1.17
CA SER A 128 -1.18 18.42 -1.76
C SER A 128 -2.71 18.42 -1.73
N ALA A 129 -3.36 17.34 -2.20
CA ALA A 129 -4.82 17.22 -2.16
C ALA A 129 -5.38 17.38 -0.73
N LEU A 130 -4.77 16.73 0.25
CA LEU A 130 -5.18 16.82 1.65
C LEU A 130 -4.96 18.21 2.25
N SER A 131 -3.84 18.88 1.92
CA SER A 131 -3.51 20.20 2.42
C SER A 131 -4.39 21.29 1.81
N GLU A 132 -4.52 21.31 0.49
CA GLU A 132 -5.31 22.30 -0.25
C GLU A 132 -6.80 22.27 0.11
N THR A 133 -7.33 21.08 0.38
CA THR A 133 -8.75 20.89 0.66
C THR A 133 -9.09 20.91 2.15
N LYS A 134 -8.10 21.04 3.05
CA LYS A 134 -8.31 20.89 4.49
C LYS A 134 -9.39 21.79 5.03
N ALA A 135 -9.29 23.09 4.78
CA ALA A 135 -10.23 24.09 5.30
C ALA A 135 -11.67 23.86 4.80
N GLU A 136 -11.83 23.38 3.56
CA GLU A 136 -13.15 23.09 3.00
C GLU A 136 -13.72 21.76 3.54
N ARG A 137 -12.87 20.74 3.72
CA ARG A 137 -13.29 19.45 4.31
C ARG A 137 -13.75 19.64 5.78
N GLU A 138 -13.09 20.49 6.53
CA GLU A 138 -13.47 20.80 7.91
C GLU A 138 -14.84 21.49 8.02
N LYS A 139 -15.30 22.18 6.97
CA LYS A 139 -16.63 22.81 6.91
C LYS A 139 -17.75 21.82 6.57
N VAL A 140 -17.43 20.64 6.04
CA VAL A 140 -18.46 19.64 5.69
C VAL A 140 -19.17 19.17 6.97
N LYS A 141 -20.48 19.33 7.00
CA LYS A 141 -21.30 18.86 8.13
C LYS A 141 -21.48 17.35 8.06
N VAL A 142 -21.32 16.67 9.20
CA VAL A 142 -21.66 15.25 9.31
C VAL A 142 -23.18 15.09 9.12
N LYS A 143 -23.56 14.12 8.28
CA LYS A 143 -24.96 13.77 8.00
C LYS A 143 -25.33 12.48 8.72
N ASP A 144 -25.94 11.52 8.01
CA ASP A 144 -26.60 10.34 8.60
C ASP A 144 -25.62 9.27 9.08
N ALA A 145 -24.40 9.24 8.54
CA ALA A 145 -23.35 8.28 8.92
C ALA A 145 -21.94 8.80 8.63
N VAL A 146 -20.97 8.17 9.29
CA VAL A 146 -19.52 8.24 8.97
C VAL A 146 -19.07 6.90 8.46
N VAL A 147 -18.20 6.86 7.46
CA VAL A 147 -17.70 5.63 6.85
C VAL A 147 -16.21 5.48 7.04
N HIS A 148 -15.76 4.28 7.44
CA HIS A 148 -14.36 3.86 7.36
C HIS A 148 -14.19 2.83 6.24
N TRP A 149 -13.30 3.14 5.28
CA TRP A 149 -12.97 2.23 4.19
C TRP A 149 -11.72 1.41 4.54
N PHE A 150 -11.96 0.15 4.92
CA PHE A 150 -10.90 -0.83 5.15
C PHE A 150 -10.22 -1.23 3.84
N LYS A 151 -8.90 -1.43 3.91
CA LYS A 151 -8.06 -1.90 2.80
C LYS A 151 -7.07 -2.96 3.31
N CYS A 152 -5.78 -2.62 3.46
CA CYS A 152 -4.77 -3.49 4.08
C CYS A 152 -4.59 -3.18 5.58
N ASP A 153 -5.70 -2.99 6.29
CA ASP A 153 -5.75 -2.59 7.70
C ASP A 153 -6.90 -3.29 8.46
N LEU A 154 -7.09 -4.60 8.19
CA LEU A 154 -8.23 -5.39 8.64
C LEU A 154 -8.18 -5.71 10.15
N ARG A 155 -8.29 -4.65 10.98
CA ARG A 155 -8.25 -4.72 12.44
C ARG A 155 -9.10 -3.62 13.08
N THR A 156 -9.51 -3.85 14.31
CA THR A 156 -10.26 -2.88 15.11
C THR A 156 -9.34 -2.09 16.06
N ARG A 157 -8.27 -2.72 16.57
CA ARG A 157 -7.34 -2.11 17.53
C ARG A 157 -6.18 -1.44 16.81
N ASP A 158 -5.75 -0.30 17.35
CA ASP A 158 -4.61 0.43 16.82
C ASP A 158 -4.73 0.71 15.32
N ASN A 159 -5.92 1.14 14.89
CA ASN A 159 -6.25 1.57 13.54
C ASN A 159 -6.60 3.06 13.56
N LYS A 160 -5.65 3.91 13.16
CA LYS A 160 -5.78 5.37 13.30
C LYS A 160 -6.99 5.92 12.56
N SER A 161 -7.21 5.51 11.34
CA SER A 161 -8.32 6.01 10.53
C SER A 161 -9.68 5.56 11.09
N LEU A 162 -9.78 4.31 11.53
CA LEU A 162 -10.99 3.78 12.17
C LEU A 162 -11.30 4.49 13.49
N HIS A 163 -10.27 4.76 14.30
CA HIS A 163 -10.38 5.53 15.53
C HIS A 163 -10.94 6.94 15.25
N LEU A 164 -10.35 7.66 14.30
CA LEU A 164 -10.82 9.01 13.93
C LEU A 164 -12.25 9.00 13.38
N ALA A 165 -12.60 7.99 12.58
CA ALA A 165 -13.97 7.83 12.09
C ALA A 165 -14.95 7.57 13.23
N SER A 166 -14.57 6.72 14.21
CA SER A 166 -15.38 6.42 15.40
C SER A 166 -15.59 7.65 16.27
N GLU A 167 -14.53 8.41 16.56
CA GLU A 167 -14.65 9.64 17.34
C GLU A 167 -15.52 10.68 16.63
N LYS A 168 -15.39 10.81 15.29
CA LYS A 168 -16.25 11.73 14.52
C LYS A 168 -17.72 11.29 14.55
N ALA A 169 -17.99 9.99 14.41
CA ALA A 169 -19.36 9.45 14.48
C ALA A 169 -19.97 9.64 15.88
N LYS A 170 -19.20 9.36 16.93
CA LYS A 170 -19.60 9.54 18.34
C LYS A 170 -19.89 11.00 18.68
N GLU A 171 -19.00 11.93 18.26
CA GLU A 171 -19.17 13.38 18.47
C GLU A 171 -20.52 13.86 17.92
N LYS A 172 -20.98 13.28 16.83
CA LYS A 172 -22.22 13.70 16.14
C LYS A 172 -23.43 12.82 16.46
N GLY A 173 -23.24 11.74 17.22
CA GLY A 173 -24.30 10.80 17.57
C GLY A 173 -24.84 10.01 16.37
N VAL A 174 -24.03 9.82 15.33
CA VAL A 174 -24.40 9.08 14.10
C VAL A 174 -23.68 7.73 14.03
N PRO A 175 -24.21 6.76 13.26
CA PRO A 175 -23.54 5.49 13.08
C PRO A 175 -22.23 5.59 12.31
N LEU A 176 -21.26 4.75 12.71
CA LEU A 176 -20.07 4.38 11.94
C LEU A 176 -20.40 3.16 11.08
N ILE A 177 -20.00 3.18 9.81
CA ILE A 177 -20.13 2.07 8.87
C ILE A 177 -18.74 1.65 8.40
N GLY A 178 -18.43 0.37 8.47
CA GLY A 178 -17.27 -0.23 7.82
C GLY A 178 -17.58 -0.56 6.35
N LEU A 179 -16.65 -0.25 5.46
CA LEU A 179 -16.72 -0.58 4.03
C LEU A 179 -15.47 -1.35 3.62
N TYR A 180 -15.63 -2.42 2.84
CA TYR A 180 -14.54 -3.08 2.14
C TYR A 180 -14.93 -3.37 0.70
N ILE A 181 -14.05 -3.07 -0.24
CA ILE A 181 -14.25 -3.36 -1.67
C ILE A 181 -13.34 -4.51 -2.08
N VAL A 182 -13.94 -5.63 -2.48
CA VAL A 182 -13.24 -6.72 -3.14
C VAL A 182 -13.05 -6.36 -4.61
N SER A 183 -11.81 -6.27 -5.06
CA SER A 183 -11.50 -5.99 -6.47
C SER A 183 -10.68 -7.13 -7.07
N PRO A 184 -11.28 -7.99 -7.90
CA PRO A 184 -10.54 -9.01 -8.64
C PRO A 184 -9.39 -8.44 -9.47
N GLN A 185 -9.60 -7.29 -10.09
CA GLN A 185 -8.59 -6.62 -10.91
C GLN A 185 -7.42 -6.06 -10.06
N ASP A 186 -7.67 -5.60 -8.82
CA ASP A 186 -6.58 -5.23 -7.92
C ASP A 186 -5.78 -6.46 -7.47
N PHE A 187 -6.44 -7.60 -7.25
CA PHE A 187 -5.73 -8.84 -6.95
C PHE A 187 -4.80 -9.28 -8.10
N GLU A 188 -5.20 -9.05 -9.35
CA GLU A 188 -4.34 -9.30 -10.51
C GLU A 188 -3.21 -8.27 -10.61
N ALA A 189 -3.54 -6.98 -10.51
CA ALA A 189 -2.56 -5.90 -10.60
C ALA A 189 -1.43 -6.05 -9.58
N HIS A 190 -1.76 -6.46 -8.35
CA HIS A 190 -0.79 -6.70 -7.28
C HIS A 190 -0.30 -8.13 -7.18
N LEU A 191 -0.56 -9.00 -8.17
CA LEU A 191 -0.19 -10.42 -8.19
C LEU A 191 -0.55 -11.13 -6.89
N THR A 192 -1.73 -10.85 -6.34
CA THR A 192 -2.17 -11.43 -5.07
C THR A 192 -2.42 -12.92 -5.23
N ALA A 193 -1.68 -13.74 -4.49
CA ALA A 193 -1.80 -15.20 -4.54
C ALA A 193 -3.14 -15.68 -3.97
N PRO A 194 -3.69 -16.82 -4.46
CA PRO A 194 -4.95 -17.39 -3.94
C PRO A 194 -4.98 -17.57 -2.42
N VAL A 195 -3.89 -18.01 -1.82
CA VAL A 195 -3.78 -18.18 -0.35
C VAL A 195 -3.94 -16.85 0.39
N ARG A 196 -3.46 -15.73 -0.17
CA ARG A 196 -3.64 -14.41 0.42
C ARG A 196 -5.08 -13.93 0.27
N VAL A 197 -5.72 -14.20 -0.87
CA VAL A 197 -7.15 -13.87 -1.07
C VAL A 197 -8.01 -14.64 -0.06
N ASP A 198 -7.83 -15.97 0.10
CA ASP A 198 -8.54 -16.76 1.11
C ASP A 198 -8.32 -16.22 2.53
N PHE A 199 -7.09 -15.82 2.87
CA PHE A 199 -6.80 -15.23 4.18
C PHE A 199 -7.53 -13.90 4.41
N ILE A 200 -7.58 -13.02 3.39
CA ILE A 200 -8.30 -11.74 3.45
C ILE A 200 -9.80 -11.99 3.67
N LEU A 201 -10.41 -12.87 2.86
CA LEU A 201 -11.86 -13.13 2.96
C LEU A 201 -12.24 -13.69 4.33
N ARG A 202 -11.49 -14.66 4.86
CA ARG A 202 -11.70 -15.18 6.22
C ARG A 202 -11.48 -14.11 7.30
N THR A 203 -10.52 -13.21 7.09
CA THR A 203 -10.30 -12.09 8.00
C THR A 203 -11.47 -11.12 8.00
N LEU A 204 -12.09 -10.89 6.84
CA LEU A 204 -13.32 -10.08 6.75
C LEU A 204 -14.49 -10.71 7.47
N GLU A 205 -14.63 -12.05 7.45
CA GLU A 205 -15.65 -12.76 8.26
C GLU A 205 -15.47 -12.45 9.75
N VAL A 206 -14.25 -12.62 10.28
CA VAL A 206 -13.94 -12.33 11.68
C VAL A 206 -14.13 -10.84 12.00
N LEU A 207 -13.63 -9.94 11.15
CA LEU A 207 -13.78 -8.51 11.34
C LEU A 207 -15.26 -8.08 11.36
N LYS A 208 -16.09 -8.70 10.51
CA LYS A 208 -17.53 -8.44 10.48
C LYS A 208 -18.21 -8.85 11.80
N GLU A 209 -17.84 -10.00 12.35
CA GLU A 209 -18.34 -10.45 13.65
C GLU A 209 -17.92 -9.49 14.78
N ASP A 210 -16.65 -9.08 14.81
CA ASP A 210 -16.12 -8.20 15.85
C ASP A 210 -16.74 -6.80 15.78
N LEU A 211 -16.90 -6.22 14.59
CA LEU A 211 -17.61 -4.95 14.40
C LEU A 211 -19.11 -5.09 14.73
N GLY A 212 -19.71 -6.23 14.39
CA GLY A 212 -21.11 -6.52 14.68
C GLY A 212 -21.46 -6.53 16.17
N LYS A 213 -20.51 -6.95 17.05
CA LYS A 213 -20.64 -6.87 18.52
C LYS A 213 -20.72 -5.41 19.02
N LEU A 214 -20.21 -4.47 18.22
CA LEU A 214 -20.27 -3.03 18.48
C LEU A 214 -21.39 -2.33 17.70
N ASP A 215 -22.33 -3.08 17.14
CA ASP A 215 -23.39 -2.57 16.27
C ASP A 215 -22.87 -1.73 15.08
N ILE A 216 -21.66 -2.05 14.61
CA ILE A 216 -21.04 -1.44 13.43
C ILE A 216 -21.21 -2.42 12.25
N PRO A 217 -21.98 -2.08 11.21
CA PRO A 217 -22.08 -2.93 10.03
C PRO A 217 -20.77 -2.89 9.22
N LEU A 218 -20.33 -4.03 8.72
CA LEU A 218 -19.30 -4.12 7.68
C LEU A 218 -19.96 -4.46 6.36
N TYR A 219 -20.02 -3.50 5.45
CA TYR A 219 -20.50 -3.72 4.10
C TYR A 219 -19.36 -4.15 3.20
N VAL A 220 -19.54 -5.25 2.48
CA VAL A 220 -18.55 -5.80 1.55
C VAL A 220 -19.17 -5.96 0.19
N GLU A 221 -18.54 -5.38 -0.84
CA GLU A 221 -19.02 -5.45 -2.22
C GLU A 221 -17.86 -5.78 -3.17
N THR A 222 -18.16 -6.51 -4.26
CA THR A 222 -17.20 -6.78 -5.33
C THR A 222 -17.35 -5.77 -6.45
N VAL A 223 -16.27 -5.03 -6.75
CA VAL A 223 -16.17 -4.13 -7.89
C VAL A 223 -15.17 -4.69 -8.90
N GLY A 224 -15.68 -5.17 -10.04
CA GLY A 224 -14.88 -5.90 -11.03
C GLY A 224 -13.72 -5.08 -11.62
N LYS A 225 -13.94 -3.79 -11.90
CA LYS A 225 -12.93 -2.91 -12.50
C LYS A 225 -12.40 -1.92 -11.47
N ARG A 226 -11.10 -1.94 -11.21
CA ARG A 226 -10.43 -1.04 -10.24
C ARG A 226 -10.67 0.45 -10.49
N LYS A 227 -10.79 0.87 -11.76
CA LYS A 227 -11.12 2.25 -12.15
C LYS A 227 -12.53 2.67 -11.70
N GLY A 228 -13.45 1.73 -11.46
CA GLY A 228 -14.82 1.99 -10.99
C GLY A 228 -14.93 2.16 -9.48
N ILE A 229 -13.92 1.79 -8.70
CA ILE A 229 -13.97 1.82 -7.22
C ILE A 229 -14.31 3.21 -6.68
N PRO A 230 -13.66 4.31 -7.11
CA PRO A 230 -13.97 5.65 -6.58
C PRO A 230 -15.42 6.07 -6.84
N GLY A 231 -15.93 5.78 -8.04
CA GLY A 231 -17.33 6.08 -8.41
C GLY A 231 -18.30 5.29 -7.53
N ARG A 232 -18.07 3.99 -7.38
CA ARG A 232 -18.94 3.14 -6.55
C ARG A 232 -18.93 3.55 -5.07
N ILE A 233 -17.78 3.88 -4.51
CA ILE A 233 -17.70 4.40 -3.14
C ILE A 233 -18.51 5.69 -3.00
N LEU A 234 -18.41 6.62 -3.95
CA LEU A 234 -19.18 7.85 -3.95
C LEU A 234 -20.70 7.59 -4.00
N GLU A 235 -21.15 6.61 -4.78
CA GLU A 235 -22.55 6.17 -4.82
C GLU A 235 -23.00 5.63 -3.47
N LEU A 236 -22.24 4.70 -2.88
CA LEU A 236 -22.54 4.13 -1.56
C LEU A 236 -22.61 5.21 -0.46
N LEU A 237 -21.70 6.15 -0.46
CA LEU A 237 -21.73 7.26 0.50
C LEU A 237 -23.02 8.09 0.38
N LYS A 238 -23.49 8.33 -0.86
CA LYS A 238 -24.77 9.02 -1.12
C LYS A 238 -25.96 8.16 -0.71
N GLU A 239 -25.95 6.87 -1.03
CA GLU A 239 -27.02 5.92 -0.65
C GLU A 239 -27.20 5.87 0.87
N TRP A 240 -26.10 5.97 1.63
CA TRP A 240 -26.11 5.92 3.10
C TRP A 240 -26.23 7.30 3.76
N GLY A 241 -26.38 8.36 3.00
CA GLY A 241 -26.37 9.72 3.54
C GLY A 241 -25.07 10.08 4.25
N ALA A 242 -23.96 9.41 3.94
CA ALA A 242 -22.68 9.65 4.57
C ALA A 242 -21.94 10.80 3.89
N SER A 243 -21.43 11.74 4.70
CA SER A 243 -20.66 12.90 4.24
C SER A 243 -19.18 12.85 4.61
N HIS A 244 -18.75 11.82 5.35
CA HIS A 244 -17.36 11.64 5.78
C HIS A 244 -16.89 10.22 5.49
N LEU A 245 -15.75 10.12 4.82
CA LEU A 245 -15.04 8.87 4.54
C LEU A 245 -13.64 8.96 5.13
N PHE A 246 -13.28 7.98 5.93
CA PHE A 246 -11.94 7.83 6.48
C PHE A 246 -11.26 6.59 5.92
N ALA A 247 -9.95 6.67 5.63
CA ALA A 247 -9.15 5.54 5.20
C ALA A 247 -7.69 5.69 5.64
N ASN A 248 -6.96 4.59 5.82
CA ASN A 248 -5.52 4.63 6.00
C ASN A 248 -4.81 4.70 4.64
N VAL A 249 -3.67 5.40 4.57
CA VAL A 249 -2.86 5.52 3.34
C VAL A 249 -2.29 4.16 2.95
N GLU A 250 -2.43 3.81 1.67
CA GLU A 250 -1.61 2.80 0.99
C GLU A 250 -0.56 3.50 0.14
N TYR A 251 0.70 3.05 0.22
CA TYR A 251 1.84 3.74 -0.41
C TYR A 251 2.16 3.22 -1.81
N GLU A 252 1.34 2.34 -2.35
CA GLU A 252 1.40 1.93 -3.74
C GLU A 252 1.00 3.09 -4.67
N VAL A 253 1.62 3.16 -5.83
CA VAL A 253 1.54 4.31 -6.73
C VAL A 253 0.10 4.62 -7.19
N ASP A 254 -0.61 3.57 -7.59
CA ASP A 254 -1.98 3.71 -8.11
C ASP A 254 -2.97 4.09 -7.01
N GLU A 255 -2.75 3.57 -5.80
CA GLU A 255 -3.55 3.86 -4.61
C GLU A 255 -3.38 5.32 -4.18
N LEU A 256 -2.16 5.82 -4.11
CA LEU A 256 -1.87 7.22 -3.79
C LEU A 256 -2.53 8.18 -4.80
N ARG A 257 -2.47 7.86 -6.09
CA ARG A 257 -3.12 8.66 -7.14
C ARG A 257 -4.64 8.61 -7.06
N ARG A 258 -5.19 7.42 -6.81
CA ARG A 258 -6.63 7.21 -6.62
C ARG A 258 -7.13 8.04 -5.45
N GLU A 259 -6.47 7.96 -4.31
CA GLU A 259 -6.83 8.67 -3.09
C GLU A 259 -6.72 10.20 -3.26
N ALA A 260 -5.66 10.69 -3.90
CA ALA A 260 -5.52 12.12 -4.21
C ALA A 260 -6.67 12.66 -5.07
N LYS A 261 -7.10 11.88 -6.08
CA LYS A 261 -8.25 12.23 -6.91
C LYS A 261 -9.55 12.19 -6.11
N MET A 262 -9.74 11.16 -5.27
CA MET A 262 -10.95 11.02 -4.45
C MET A 262 -11.10 12.17 -3.46
N VAL A 263 -10.04 12.61 -2.80
CA VAL A 263 -10.06 13.73 -1.85
C VAL A 263 -10.65 14.98 -2.51
N ARG A 264 -10.24 15.32 -3.73
CA ARG A 264 -10.75 16.49 -4.44
C ARG A 264 -12.17 16.27 -4.98
N ALA A 265 -12.38 15.19 -5.73
CA ALA A 265 -13.64 14.93 -6.42
C ALA A 265 -14.83 14.68 -5.47
N CYS A 266 -14.61 14.07 -4.30
CA CYS A 266 -15.65 13.88 -3.31
C CYS A 266 -16.01 15.20 -2.61
N LEU A 267 -15.03 16.07 -2.38
CA LEU A 267 -15.29 17.39 -1.78
C LEU A 267 -16.21 18.25 -2.66
N GLU A 268 -16.03 18.22 -3.99
CA GLU A 268 -16.94 18.87 -4.98
C GLU A 268 -18.39 18.36 -4.86
N LYS A 269 -18.59 17.20 -4.28
CA LYS A 269 -19.92 16.61 -4.00
C LYS A 269 -20.36 16.77 -2.55
N GLY A 270 -19.67 17.59 -1.76
CA GLY A 270 -19.97 17.83 -0.35
C GLY A 270 -19.62 16.68 0.58
N ILE A 271 -18.64 15.85 0.20
CA ILE A 271 -18.15 14.71 0.98
C ILE A 271 -16.69 14.93 1.35
N ALA A 272 -16.38 14.92 2.64
CA ALA A 272 -15.03 14.98 3.16
C ALA A 272 -14.39 13.60 3.13
N VAL A 273 -13.23 13.49 2.50
CA VAL A 273 -12.41 12.26 2.47
C VAL A 273 -11.11 12.53 3.21
N ASP A 274 -10.89 11.81 4.30
CA ASP A 274 -9.70 11.89 5.13
C ASP A 274 -8.87 10.61 4.97
N VAL A 275 -7.67 10.76 4.42
CA VAL A 275 -6.72 9.66 4.26
C VAL A 275 -5.52 9.91 5.17
N VAL A 276 -5.31 9.03 6.15
CA VAL A 276 -4.31 9.25 7.21
C VAL A 276 -3.21 8.20 7.21
N PRO A 277 -1.97 8.58 7.54
CA PRO A 277 -0.88 7.63 7.64
C PRO A 277 -1.02 6.75 8.89
N ASP A 278 -0.96 5.43 8.71
CA ASP A 278 -1.01 4.42 9.79
C ASP A 278 -0.23 3.14 9.47
N THR A 279 0.01 2.88 8.18
CA THR A 279 0.65 1.64 7.72
C THR A 279 2.10 1.50 8.22
N CYS A 280 2.81 2.60 8.39
CA CYS A 280 4.17 2.68 8.94
C CYS A 280 4.14 3.26 10.35
N VAL A 281 5.15 2.93 11.16
CA VAL A 281 5.35 3.57 12.47
C VAL A 281 5.83 5.00 12.28
N VAL A 282 6.80 5.19 11.36
CA VAL A 282 7.23 6.52 10.89
C VAL A 282 6.88 6.63 9.41
N SER A 283 6.09 7.61 9.05
CA SER A 283 5.55 7.71 7.70
C SER A 283 6.56 8.22 6.69
N PRO A 284 6.44 7.84 5.40
CA PRO A 284 7.26 8.40 4.33
C PRO A 284 7.23 9.92 4.28
N GLY A 285 8.42 10.51 4.25
CA GLY A 285 8.62 11.96 4.26
C GLY A 285 8.84 12.58 5.64
N GLU A 286 8.70 11.82 6.74
CA GLU A 286 9.03 12.29 8.10
C GLU A 286 10.53 12.22 8.40
N LEU A 287 11.29 11.40 7.66
CA LEU A 287 12.72 11.26 7.81
C LEU A 287 13.45 11.78 6.58
N ALA A 288 14.43 12.64 6.82
CA ALA A 288 15.35 13.11 5.80
C ALA A 288 16.79 13.06 6.33
N SER A 289 17.75 12.89 5.42
CA SER A 289 19.18 13.01 5.72
C SER A 289 19.54 14.46 6.09
N GLY A 290 20.73 14.69 6.62
CA GLY A 290 21.21 16.04 6.91
C GLY A 290 21.23 16.99 5.70
N ALA A 291 21.20 16.44 4.47
CA ALA A 291 21.06 17.19 3.24
C ALA A 291 19.60 17.34 2.75
N GLY A 292 18.60 17.02 3.59
CA GLY A 292 17.17 17.07 3.25
C GLY A 292 16.69 16.01 2.26
N LYS A 293 17.51 14.98 1.97
CA LYS A 293 17.19 13.94 0.98
C LYS A 293 16.68 12.66 1.63
N GLN A 294 15.84 11.93 0.90
CA GLN A 294 15.42 10.58 1.28
C GLN A 294 16.65 9.65 1.43
N TYR A 295 16.64 8.83 2.46
CA TYR A 295 17.64 7.78 2.64
C TYR A 295 17.46 6.66 1.61
N SER A 296 18.53 6.31 0.91
CA SER A 296 18.61 5.17 -0.01
C SER A 296 19.24 3.92 0.61
N VAL A 297 19.83 4.05 1.81
CA VAL A 297 20.52 2.96 2.53
C VAL A 297 19.88 2.75 3.88
N TYR A 298 19.61 1.49 4.23
CA TYR A 298 18.89 1.12 5.44
C TYR A 298 19.59 1.55 6.74
N SER A 299 20.88 1.27 6.91
CA SER A 299 21.54 1.48 8.20
C SER A 299 21.53 2.95 8.69
N PRO A 300 21.80 3.97 7.86
CA PRO A 300 21.63 5.35 8.30
C PRO A 300 20.15 5.73 8.48
N TRP A 301 19.24 5.19 7.65
CA TRP A 301 17.81 5.39 7.82
C TRP A 301 17.33 4.80 9.17
N PHE A 302 17.72 3.57 9.51
CA PHE A 302 17.31 2.94 10.76
C PHE A 302 17.79 3.71 11.99
N ARG A 303 19.02 4.23 11.98
CA ARG A 303 19.49 5.12 13.07
C ARG A 303 18.63 6.38 13.20
N ALA A 304 18.28 7.01 12.08
CA ALA A 304 17.38 8.18 12.09
C ALA A 304 15.97 7.82 12.56
N TRP A 305 15.45 6.65 12.15
CA TRP A 305 14.14 6.13 12.55
C TRP A 305 14.08 5.87 14.06
N VAL A 306 15.10 5.23 14.63
CA VAL A 306 15.21 5.01 16.08
C VAL A 306 15.30 6.33 16.84
N ALA A 307 16.17 7.23 16.41
CA ALA A 307 16.33 8.56 17.03
C ALA A 307 15.02 9.37 16.99
N HIS A 308 14.31 9.32 15.85
CA HIS A 308 13.00 9.98 15.70
C HIS A 308 11.97 9.44 16.69
N LEU A 309 11.87 8.13 16.86
CA LEU A 309 10.95 7.52 17.81
C LEU A 309 11.35 7.75 19.29
N HIS A 310 12.63 7.78 19.60
CA HIS A 310 13.08 8.13 20.96
C HIS A 310 12.76 9.59 21.31
N ASN A 311 12.83 10.49 20.34
CA ASN A 311 12.44 11.90 20.53
C ASN A 311 10.93 12.11 20.51
N ASN A 312 10.16 11.18 19.93
CA ASN A 312 8.70 11.28 19.73
C ASN A 312 8.01 10.00 20.26
N VAL A 313 8.18 9.70 21.54
CA VAL A 313 7.75 8.41 22.14
C VAL A 313 6.25 8.15 21.95
N LYS A 314 5.44 9.21 21.90
CA LYS A 314 3.99 9.14 21.65
C LYS A 314 3.61 8.53 20.29
N MET A 315 4.53 8.47 19.33
CA MET A 315 4.29 7.76 18.06
C MET A 315 4.07 6.25 18.23
N LEU A 316 4.45 5.71 19.39
CA LEU A 316 4.17 4.32 19.76
C LEU A 316 2.91 4.16 20.64
N ASP A 317 2.16 5.23 20.89
CA ASP A 317 0.87 5.13 21.57
C ASP A 317 -0.16 4.51 20.60
N LEU A 318 -0.96 3.58 21.14
CA LEU A 318 -1.93 2.83 20.36
C LEU A 318 -3.24 3.61 20.28
N PHE A 319 -3.92 3.49 19.16
CA PHE A 319 -5.27 4.03 18.97
C PHE A 319 -6.32 3.07 19.53
N ASP A 320 -7.31 3.62 20.21
CA ASP A 320 -8.41 2.85 20.77
C ASP A 320 -9.27 2.23 19.67
N ALA A 321 -9.86 1.08 19.99
CA ALA A 321 -10.87 0.45 19.16
C ALA A 321 -12.11 1.35 19.03
N PRO A 322 -12.92 1.17 17.96
CA PRO A 322 -14.11 1.96 17.78
C PRO A 322 -15.11 1.75 18.92
N THR A 323 -15.86 2.78 19.26
CA THR A 323 -16.93 2.71 20.25
C THR A 323 -18.17 2.06 19.64
N LYS A 324 -19.02 1.49 20.50
CA LYS A 324 -20.32 0.94 20.08
C LYS A 324 -21.17 2.00 19.41
N ASN A 325 -21.79 1.67 18.29
CA ASN A 325 -22.73 2.52 17.57
C ASN A 325 -24.02 2.76 18.38
N PRO A 326 -24.73 3.87 18.13
CA PRO A 326 -26.06 4.09 18.66
C PRO A 326 -27.06 3.06 18.10
N GLU A 327 -28.16 2.78 18.83
CA GLU A 327 -29.19 1.81 18.44
C GLU A 327 -29.79 2.09 17.05
N SER A 328 -29.81 3.36 16.64
CA SER A 328 -30.24 3.78 15.31
C SER A 328 -29.49 3.08 14.17
N ALA A 329 -28.26 2.58 14.40
CA ALA A 329 -27.48 1.85 13.39
C ALA A 329 -28.21 0.60 12.91
N ARG A 330 -28.71 -0.22 13.85
CA ARG A 330 -29.49 -1.42 13.52
C ARG A 330 -30.79 -1.10 12.80
N LYS A 331 -31.45 -0.01 13.17
CA LYS A 331 -32.71 0.43 12.55
C LYS A 331 -32.49 0.97 11.13
N ASN A 332 -31.55 1.92 10.99
CA ASN A 332 -31.38 2.67 9.75
C ASN A 332 -30.57 1.91 8.70
N PHE A 333 -29.68 1.01 9.13
CA PHE A 333 -28.73 0.32 8.26
C PHE A 333 -28.83 -1.21 8.38
N ALA A 334 -30.00 -1.76 8.71
CA ALA A 334 -30.24 -3.20 8.92
C ALA A 334 -29.67 -4.07 7.78
N LYS A 335 -29.92 -3.67 6.53
CA LYS A 335 -29.45 -4.40 5.33
C LYS A 335 -27.92 -4.50 5.23
N LEU A 336 -27.18 -3.55 5.81
CA LEU A 336 -25.71 -3.60 5.76
C LEU A 336 -25.15 -4.70 6.67
N PHE A 337 -25.85 -5.05 7.74
CA PHE A 337 -25.46 -6.17 8.62
C PHE A 337 -25.62 -7.51 7.94
N GLU A 338 -26.50 -7.61 6.93
CA GLU A 338 -26.74 -8.82 6.14
C GLU A 338 -25.75 -8.99 4.98
N SER A 339 -24.90 -8.01 4.72
CA SER A 339 -23.89 -8.08 3.66
C SER A 339 -23.06 -9.36 3.80
N LYS A 340 -22.97 -10.14 2.73
CA LYS A 340 -22.18 -11.37 2.73
C LYS A 340 -20.76 -11.10 2.28
N ILE A 341 -19.80 -11.82 2.87
CA ILE A 341 -18.45 -11.85 2.34
C ILE A 341 -18.47 -12.65 1.03
N PRO A 342 -18.04 -12.07 -0.10
CA PRO A 342 -18.10 -12.75 -1.39
C PRO A 342 -17.10 -13.90 -1.45
N ASP A 343 -17.35 -14.85 -2.34
CA ASP A 343 -16.40 -15.90 -2.68
C ASP A 343 -15.14 -15.31 -3.37
N ALA A 344 -14.03 -16.05 -3.27
CA ALA A 344 -12.83 -15.71 -4.01
C ALA A 344 -13.10 -15.73 -5.53
N PRO A 345 -12.55 -14.77 -6.31
CA PRO A 345 -12.57 -14.83 -7.76
C PRO A 345 -12.11 -16.21 -8.27
N GLU A 346 -12.66 -16.68 -9.38
CA GLU A 346 -12.46 -18.04 -9.85
C GLU A 346 -10.98 -18.44 -9.96
N ASN A 347 -10.17 -17.58 -10.54
CA ASN A 347 -8.72 -17.77 -10.68
C ASN A 347 -7.92 -17.58 -9.36
N LYS A 348 -8.60 -17.26 -8.26
CA LYS A 348 -8.02 -17.13 -6.91
C LYS A 348 -8.59 -18.13 -5.92
N ARG A 349 -9.38 -19.11 -6.38
CA ARG A 349 -9.93 -20.17 -5.54
C ARG A 349 -8.86 -21.19 -5.17
N LEU A 350 -8.90 -21.62 -3.92
CA LEU A 350 -8.10 -22.74 -3.42
C LEU A 350 -8.92 -24.04 -3.52
N THR A 351 -8.23 -25.15 -3.73
CA THR A 351 -8.82 -26.50 -3.59
C THR A 351 -9.24 -26.77 -2.14
N GLY A 352 -10.03 -27.80 -1.91
CA GLY A 352 -10.47 -28.18 -0.56
C GLY A 352 -9.29 -28.54 0.36
N GLU A 353 -8.29 -29.24 -0.16
CA GLU A 353 -7.08 -29.61 0.58
C GLU A 353 -6.21 -28.39 0.92
N GLU A 354 -6.02 -27.49 -0.04
CA GLU A 354 -5.28 -26.23 0.18
C GLU A 354 -5.97 -25.37 1.23
N LYS A 355 -7.31 -25.24 1.18
CA LYS A 355 -8.09 -24.54 2.20
C LYS A 355 -7.83 -25.13 3.58
N LYS A 356 -7.97 -26.46 3.74
CA LYS A 356 -7.72 -27.15 5.01
C LYS A 356 -6.30 -26.88 5.51
N ARG A 357 -5.31 -27.06 4.66
CA ARG A 357 -3.89 -26.86 4.99
C ARG A 357 -3.59 -25.42 5.40
N PHE A 358 -3.97 -24.43 4.57
CA PHE A 358 -3.61 -23.04 4.83
C PHE A 358 -4.39 -22.44 6.00
N ARG A 359 -5.63 -22.87 6.24
CA ARG A 359 -6.42 -22.43 7.39
C ARG A 359 -5.84 -22.92 8.71
N SER A 360 -5.29 -24.13 8.76
CA SER A 360 -4.60 -24.63 9.94
C SER A 360 -3.25 -23.92 10.20
N MET A 361 -2.52 -23.56 9.14
CA MET A 361 -1.24 -22.88 9.26
C MET A 361 -1.40 -21.40 9.64
N TRP A 362 -2.40 -20.73 9.09
CA TRP A 362 -2.68 -19.31 9.28
C TRP A 362 -4.16 -19.07 9.60
N PRO A 363 -4.58 -19.29 10.86
CA PRO A 363 -5.89 -18.83 11.34
C PRO A 363 -5.99 -17.33 11.11
N ALA A 364 -7.20 -16.86 10.75
CA ALA A 364 -7.46 -15.49 10.39
C ALA A 364 -7.89 -14.65 11.59
N GLY A 365 -7.84 -13.32 11.40
CA GLY A 365 -8.36 -12.37 12.37
C GLY A 365 -7.29 -11.72 13.26
N GLU A 366 -7.72 -10.66 13.91
CA GLU A 366 -6.86 -9.81 14.76
C GLU A 366 -6.43 -10.53 16.04
N TYR A 367 -7.33 -11.30 16.65
CA TYR A 367 -7.02 -12.08 17.86
C TYR A 367 -5.83 -13.02 17.65
N GLU A 368 -5.84 -13.78 16.56
CA GLU A 368 -4.74 -14.71 16.22
C GLU A 368 -3.41 -13.96 16.00
N ALA A 369 -3.46 -12.79 15.38
CA ALA A 369 -2.28 -11.96 15.19
C ALA A 369 -1.63 -11.55 16.53
N HIS A 370 -2.45 -11.09 17.48
CA HIS A 370 -1.99 -10.72 18.83
C HIS A 370 -1.53 -11.92 19.63
N TYR A 371 -2.26 -13.04 19.58
CA TYR A 371 -1.86 -14.28 20.24
C TYR A 371 -0.47 -14.75 19.77
N ARG A 372 -0.24 -14.78 18.44
CA ARG A 372 1.05 -15.15 17.86
C ARG A 372 2.17 -14.18 18.24
N LEU A 373 1.87 -12.89 18.24
CA LEU A 373 2.87 -11.88 18.66
C LEU A 373 3.29 -12.08 20.10
N ASN A 374 2.33 -12.18 21.04
CA ASN A 374 2.63 -12.34 22.46
C ASN A 374 3.37 -13.65 22.71
N LYS A 375 2.88 -14.77 22.21
CA LYS A 375 3.55 -16.07 22.32
C LYS A 375 4.98 -16.05 21.77
N TYR A 376 5.20 -15.36 20.65
CA TYR A 376 6.53 -15.23 20.08
C TYR A 376 7.45 -14.37 20.95
N CYS A 377 6.94 -13.26 21.49
CA CYS A 377 7.69 -12.40 22.40
C CYS A 377 8.06 -13.12 23.70
N ASP A 378 7.15 -13.89 24.27
CA ASP A 378 7.38 -14.63 25.51
C ASP A 378 8.41 -15.76 25.35
N GLU A 379 8.33 -16.51 24.24
CA GLU A 379 9.04 -17.79 24.13
C GLU A 379 10.35 -17.69 23.32
N ARG A 380 10.41 -16.84 22.27
CA ARG A 380 11.42 -17.00 21.20
C ARG A 380 12.14 -15.75 20.78
N ILE A 381 11.58 -14.56 20.95
CA ILE A 381 12.15 -13.32 20.40
C ILE A 381 13.56 -13.05 20.88
N GLY A 382 13.87 -13.44 22.13
CA GLY A 382 15.19 -13.23 22.73
C GLY A 382 16.34 -13.95 22.02
N LYS A 383 16.05 -15.06 21.32
CA LYS A 383 17.02 -15.86 20.56
C LYS A 383 17.00 -15.58 19.06
N TYR A 384 16.15 -14.65 18.61
CA TYR A 384 15.90 -14.41 17.19
C TYR A 384 17.18 -14.15 16.38
N GLN A 385 18.09 -13.34 16.87
CA GLN A 385 19.34 -13.04 16.16
C GLN A 385 20.18 -14.30 15.87
N GLN A 386 20.20 -15.25 16.80
CA GLN A 386 20.98 -16.49 16.66
C GLN A 386 20.30 -17.49 15.72
N ASP A 387 18.97 -17.59 15.80
CA ASP A 387 18.21 -18.67 15.19
C ASP A 387 17.60 -18.32 13.83
N ARG A 388 17.46 -17.02 13.49
CA ARG A 388 16.76 -16.55 12.26
C ARG A 388 17.29 -17.12 10.95
N ASN A 389 18.55 -17.52 10.90
CA ASN A 389 19.18 -18.04 9.69
C ASN A 389 19.05 -19.56 9.54
N PHE A 390 18.39 -20.24 10.46
CA PHE A 390 18.18 -21.68 10.42
C PHE A 390 16.73 -22.01 10.02
N PRO A 391 16.44 -22.32 8.75
CA PRO A 391 15.06 -22.56 8.29
C PRO A 391 14.37 -23.74 9.00
N ALA A 392 15.14 -24.73 9.45
CA ALA A 392 14.62 -25.89 10.18
C ALA A 392 14.14 -25.55 11.60
N LYS A 393 14.54 -24.39 12.17
CA LYS A 393 14.09 -23.94 13.47
C LYS A 393 12.83 -23.10 13.32
N ALA A 394 11.87 -23.28 14.22
CA ALA A 394 10.69 -22.43 14.31
C ALA A 394 11.04 -21.06 14.97
N ALA A 395 12.05 -20.37 14.43
CA ALA A 395 12.69 -19.20 15.03
C ALA A 395 11.98 -17.87 14.70
N THR A 396 11.14 -17.84 13.66
CA THR A 396 10.47 -16.63 13.22
C THR A 396 9.09 -16.47 13.82
N SER A 397 8.58 -15.23 13.82
CA SER A 397 7.27 -14.90 14.38
C SER A 397 6.08 -15.40 13.56
N SER A 398 6.30 -15.75 12.29
CA SER A 398 5.23 -16.10 11.32
C SER A 398 4.11 -15.04 11.21
N LEU A 399 4.44 -13.75 11.43
CA LEU A 399 3.48 -12.64 11.41
C LEU A 399 3.37 -11.92 10.06
N SER A 400 4.11 -12.34 9.04
CA SER A 400 4.11 -11.66 7.73
C SER A 400 2.73 -11.59 7.07
N VAL A 401 1.90 -12.62 7.23
CA VAL A 401 0.51 -12.64 6.71
C VAL A 401 -0.36 -11.61 7.41
N HIS A 402 -0.15 -11.41 8.71
CA HIS A 402 -0.88 -10.46 9.54
C HIS A 402 -0.47 -9.01 9.23
N PHE A 403 0.82 -8.75 9.02
CA PHE A 403 1.30 -7.45 8.55
C PHE A 403 0.82 -7.12 7.12
N ALA A 404 0.71 -8.14 6.25
CA ALA A 404 0.29 -7.94 4.87
C ALA A 404 -1.20 -7.66 4.72
N SER A 405 -2.05 -8.22 5.60
CA SER A 405 -3.50 -7.97 5.63
C SER A 405 -3.89 -6.83 6.59
N GLY A 406 -2.94 -6.40 7.44
CA GLY A 406 -3.15 -5.36 8.42
C GLY A 406 -3.94 -5.80 9.65
N THR A 407 -4.04 -7.11 9.93
CA THR A 407 -4.60 -7.62 11.20
C THR A 407 -3.69 -7.36 12.41
N LEU A 408 -2.47 -6.91 12.14
CA LEU A 408 -1.52 -6.44 13.15
C LEU A 408 -0.84 -5.17 12.67
N SER A 409 -0.83 -4.12 13.48
CA SER A 409 -0.09 -2.91 13.18
C SER A 409 1.41 -3.09 13.48
N ALA A 410 2.27 -2.39 12.72
CA ALA A 410 3.70 -2.35 13.00
C ALA A 410 3.99 -1.65 14.35
N ARG A 411 3.18 -0.65 14.71
CA ARG A 411 3.28 0.10 15.98
C ARG A 411 3.04 -0.81 17.18
N THR A 412 1.94 -1.57 17.18
CA THR A 412 1.65 -2.59 18.22
C THR A 412 2.78 -3.60 18.32
N ALA A 413 3.27 -4.10 17.20
CA ALA A 413 4.32 -5.12 17.19
C ALA A 413 5.63 -4.61 17.80
N ILE A 414 6.06 -3.40 17.44
CA ILE A 414 7.28 -2.78 17.98
C ILE A 414 7.11 -2.43 19.45
N ARG A 415 5.96 -1.89 19.85
CA ARG A 415 5.66 -1.58 21.24
C ARG A 415 5.70 -2.84 22.09
N THR A 416 5.03 -3.92 21.67
CA THR A 416 5.03 -5.20 22.39
C THR A 416 6.45 -5.76 22.54
N ALA A 417 7.23 -5.79 21.45
CA ALA A 417 8.61 -6.26 21.50
C ALA A 417 9.50 -5.40 22.44
N ARG A 418 9.34 -4.07 22.38
CA ARG A 418 10.04 -3.14 23.28
C ARG A 418 9.65 -3.40 24.75
N ASP A 419 8.38 -3.66 25.01
CA ASP A 419 7.89 -3.84 26.39
C ASP A 419 8.36 -5.17 27.00
N HIS A 420 8.72 -6.16 26.17
CA HIS A 420 9.40 -7.42 26.58
C HIS A 420 10.93 -7.26 26.72
N ASN A 421 11.48 -6.10 26.38
CA ASN A 421 12.92 -5.88 26.46
C ASN A 421 13.36 -5.44 27.86
N THR A 422 14.64 -5.62 28.17
CA THR A 422 15.26 -5.15 29.42
C THR A 422 15.42 -3.63 29.48
N THR A 423 15.19 -2.94 28.36
CA THR A 423 15.26 -1.47 28.23
C THR A 423 14.15 -0.97 27.32
N LYS A 424 13.75 0.29 27.49
CA LYS A 424 12.80 0.96 26.59
C LYS A 424 13.44 1.49 25.29
N LYS A 425 14.76 1.32 25.13
CA LYS A 425 15.47 1.67 23.89
C LYS A 425 15.17 0.63 22.81
N LEU A 426 14.88 1.10 21.57
CA LEU A 426 14.61 0.23 20.43
C LEU A 426 15.87 -0.43 19.84
N ASP A 427 17.03 0.17 20.12
CA ASP A 427 18.37 -0.26 19.68
C ASP A 427 19.26 -0.72 20.84
N GLY A 428 18.66 -1.08 21.97
CA GLY A 428 19.36 -1.54 23.19
C GLY A 428 18.76 -2.79 23.81
N GLY A 429 19.41 -3.35 24.85
CA GLY A 429 18.94 -4.52 25.58
C GLY A 429 19.21 -5.84 24.86
N ASN A 430 18.23 -6.74 24.81
CA ASN A 430 18.37 -8.05 24.20
C ASN A 430 18.57 -7.95 22.67
N GLN A 431 19.63 -8.58 22.14
CA GLN A 431 19.97 -8.50 20.71
C GLN A 431 18.95 -9.17 19.79
N GLY A 432 18.26 -10.22 20.25
CA GLY A 432 17.18 -10.86 19.50
C GLY A 432 16.03 -9.87 19.28
N ILE A 433 15.63 -9.15 20.34
CA ILE A 433 14.57 -8.13 20.28
C ILE A 433 14.98 -6.97 19.36
N GLN A 434 16.20 -6.43 19.51
CA GLN A 434 16.71 -5.37 18.62
C GLN A 434 16.66 -5.80 17.15
N THR A 435 17.14 -7.02 16.87
CA THR A 435 17.18 -7.56 15.51
C THR A 435 15.77 -7.72 14.96
N TRP A 436 14.82 -8.22 15.76
CA TRP A 436 13.44 -8.37 15.31
C TRP A 436 12.75 -7.03 15.06
N ILE A 437 12.94 -6.04 15.93
CA ILE A 437 12.47 -4.65 15.72
C ILE A 437 13.04 -4.11 14.39
N SER A 438 14.32 -4.34 14.13
CA SER A 438 14.95 -3.94 12.86
C SER A 438 14.30 -4.61 11.65
N GLU A 439 13.87 -5.87 11.73
CA GLU A 439 13.13 -6.53 10.63
C GLU A 439 11.76 -5.92 10.40
N VAL A 440 11.06 -5.53 11.46
CA VAL A 440 9.77 -4.81 11.30
C VAL A 440 10.00 -3.42 10.71
N ALA A 441 11.08 -2.72 11.12
CA ALA A 441 11.45 -1.42 10.56
C ALA A 441 11.82 -1.48 9.08
N TRP A 442 12.37 -2.60 8.56
CA TRP A 442 12.59 -2.80 7.13
C TRP A 442 11.31 -2.59 6.29
N ARG A 443 10.15 -2.97 6.84
CA ARG A 443 8.86 -2.76 6.19
C ARG A 443 8.57 -1.25 6.00
N ASP A 444 8.83 -0.44 7.02
CA ASP A 444 8.71 1.02 6.93
C ASP A 444 9.70 1.57 5.91
N PHE A 445 10.97 1.15 5.96
CA PHE A 445 12.00 1.59 5.03
C PHE A 445 11.60 1.35 3.56
N TYR A 446 11.08 0.18 3.23
CA TYR A 446 10.65 -0.10 1.85
C TYR A 446 9.45 0.74 1.43
N LYS A 447 8.55 1.12 2.34
CA LYS A 447 7.48 2.08 2.04
C LYS A 447 8.02 3.49 1.81
N HIS A 448 9.06 3.91 2.56
CA HIS A 448 9.78 5.17 2.29
C HIS A 448 10.44 5.16 0.91
N VAL A 449 11.10 4.06 0.56
CA VAL A 449 11.73 3.87 -0.76
C VAL A 449 10.69 3.96 -1.87
N LEU A 450 9.59 3.21 -1.76
CA LEU A 450 8.53 3.20 -2.76
C LEU A 450 7.86 4.57 -2.93
N ALA A 451 7.54 5.25 -1.82
CA ALA A 451 6.89 6.55 -1.87
C ALA A 451 7.79 7.63 -2.53
N HIS A 452 9.11 7.53 -2.36
CA HIS A 452 10.07 8.48 -2.93
C HIS A 452 10.50 8.13 -4.37
N TRP A 453 10.71 6.85 -4.65
CA TRP A 453 11.08 6.33 -5.97
C TRP A 453 9.99 5.40 -6.51
N PRO A 454 8.89 5.95 -7.05
CA PRO A 454 7.73 5.16 -7.47
C PRO A 454 8.02 4.18 -8.62
N TYR A 455 9.18 4.29 -9.26
CA TYR A 455 9.64 3.40 -10.33
C TYR A 455 10.40 2.14 -9.83
N VAL A 456 10.58 1.96 -8.52
CA VAL A 456 11.25 0.75 -7.94
C VAL A 456 10.28 -0.36 -7.55
N TRP A 457 9.11 -0.37 -8.13
CA TRP A 457 7.97 -1.23 -7.82
C TRP A 457 8.23 -2.72 -8.02
#